data_c999483dcf9002c66fb457ec7ad24c33
#
_entry.id   c999483dcf9002c66fb457ec7ad24c33
#
_cell.length_a   1.000
_cell.length_b   1.000
_cell.length_c   1.000
_cell.angle_alpha   90.00
_cell.angle_beta   90.00
_cell.angle_gamma   90.00
#
_symmetry.space_group_name_H-M   'P 1'
#
loop_
_entity.id
_entity.type
_entity.pdbx_description
1 polymer ?
#
loop_
_entity_poly.entity_id
_entity_poly.type
_entity_poly.pdbx_seq_one_letter_code
_entity_poly.pdbx_strand_id
1 'polypeptide(L)'
;MSYNIAFKRTILTFMTYEVTASLLKVKTEKTEWEGANEIVKPHSHNVFDLDLNIGGQLPVKCGPIYLVPYAKILGGLYFGSDLTGIDYGFGTGVEIAYKFGYQNYVFANIGYIGKRMKPFDDEEFRLKSKTLSGLAFSIGVSF
;
A
#
# COMPACT_ATOMS: atom_id res chain seq x y z
N MET A 1 2.62 9.59 -2.34
CA MET A 1 3.55 8.71 -3.07
C MET A 1 4.06 7.68 -2.08
N SER A 2 3.94 6.42 -2.36
CA SER A 2 4.44 5.33 -1.51
C SER A 2 5.46 4.50 -2.29
N TYR A 3 6.48 4.04 -1.59
CA TYR A 3 7.47 3.11 -2.13
C TYR A 3 7.27 1.78 -1.42
N ASN A 4 7.09 0.72 -2.19
CA ASN A 4 6.72 -0.58 -1.66
C ASN A 4 7.69 -1.64 -2.17
N ILE A 5 7.99 -2.60 -1.31
CA ILE A 5 8.64 -3.86 -1.66
C ILE A 5 7.59 -4.95 -1.48
N ALA A 6 7.45 -5.81 -2.47
CA ALA A 6 6.42 -6.83 -2.48
C ALA A 6 6.97 -8.23 -2.74
N PHE A 7 6.42 -9.20 -2.01
CA PHE A 7 6.61 -10.63 -2.26
C PHE A 7 5.27 -11.22 -2.67
N LYS A 8 5.21 -11.73 -3.88
CA LYS A 8 3.98 -12.25 -4.47
C LYS A 8 4.10 -13.73 -4.79
N ARG A 9 3.05 -14.47 -4.52
CA ARG A 9 2.88 -15.84 -4.99
C ARG A 9 1.58 -15.97 -5.79
N THR A 10 1.68 -16.57 -6.96
CA THR A 10 0.54 -16.89 -7.79
C THR A 10 0.03 -18.29 -7.42
N ILE A 11 -1.22 -18.39 -6.99
CA ILE A 11 -1.87 -19.66 -6.66
C ILE A 11 -2.46 -20.30 -7.91
N LEU A 12 -3.12 -19.48 -8.70
CA LEU A 12 -3.68 -19.85 -10.01
C LEU A 12 -3.24 -18.77 -10.99
N THR A 13 -3.27 -19.07 -12.29
CA THR A 13 -2.82 -18.11 -13.34
C THR A 13 -3.44 -16.72 -13.18
N PHE A 14 -4.61 -16.62 -12.59
CA PHE A 14 -5.39 -15.39 -12.43
C PHE A 14 -5.57 -14.94 -10.96
N MET A 15 -5.12 -15.72 -9.97
CA MET A 15 -5.22 -15.36 -8.55
C MET A 15 -3.85 -15.27 -7.90
N THR A 16 -3.65 -14.22 -7.12
CA THR A 16 -2.41 -13.99 -6.38
C THR A 16 -2.69 -13.62 -4.93
N TYR A 17 -1.75 -13.96 -4.07
CA TYR A 17 -1.58 -13.28 -2.79
C TYR A 17 -0.21 -12.63 -2.72
N GLU A 18 -0.14 -11.52 -2.03
CA GLU A 18 1.06 -10.69 -1.97
C GLU A 18 1.21 -10.14 -0.56
N VAL A 19 2.43 -10.15 -0.04
CA VAL A 19 2.81 -9.42 1.17
C VAL A 19 3.61 -8.20 0.73
N THR A 20 3.17 -7.03 1.13
CA THR A 20 3.80 -5.76 0.76
C THR A 20 4.26 -5.03 2.02
N ALA A 21 5.52 -4.63 2.04
CA ALA A 21 6.07 -3.71 3.02
C ALA A 21 6.23 -2.33 2.39
N SER A 22 5.70 -1.31 3.03
CA SER A 22 5.62 0.05 2.49
C SER A 22 6.14 1.08 3.47
N LEU A 23 6.78 2.13 2.94
CA LEU A 23 7.05 3.35 3.68
C LEU A 23 6.13 4.44 3.17
N LEU A 24 5.25 4.91 4.05
CA LEU A 24 4.26 5.92 3.77
C LEU A 24 4.59 7.22 4.50
N LYS A 25 4.36 8.34 3.84
CA LYS A 25 4.37 9.64 4.48
C LYS A 25 2.93 10.12 4.65
N VAL A 26 2.46 10.09 5.90
CA VAL A 26 1.09 10.47 6.26
C VAL A 26 1.12 11.88 6.83
N LYS A 27 0.29 12.76 6.27
CA LYS A 27 0.07 14.11 6.81
C LYS A 27 -1.18 14.09 7.68
N THR A 28 -1.01 14.55 8.92
CA THR A 28 -2.09 14.73 9.88
C THR A 28 -2.21 16.20 10.23
N GLU A 29 -3.37 16.62 10.68
CA GLU A 29 -3.60 17.96 11.20
C GLU A 29 -3.68 17.86 12.73
N LYS A 30 -2.78 18.54 13.43
CA LYS A 30 -2.81 18.64 14.89
C LYS A 30 -3.39 20.00 15.26
N THR A 31 -4.42 19.99 16.06
CA THR A 31 -4.99 21.21 16.63
C THR A 31 -4.21 21.57 17.88
N GLU A 32 -3.54 22.70 17.86
CA GLU A 32 -2.84 23.28 19.02
C GLU A 32 -3.57 24.55 19.48
N TRP A 33 -3.69 24.73 20.78
CA TRP A 33 -4.27 25.94 21.36
C TRP A 33 -3.16 26.96 21.64
N GLU A 34 -3.19 28.08 20.94
CA GLU A 34 -2.33 29.23 21.26
C GLU A 34 -3.20 30.34 21.84
N GLY A 35 -3.27 30.39 23.18
CA GLY A 35 -4.18 31.28 23.90
C GLY A 35 -5.64 30.88 23.71
N ALA A 36 -6.46 31.82 23.19
CA ALA A 36 -7.89 31.58 22.91
C ALA A 36 -8.15 31.15 21.45
N ASN A 37 -7.12 31.01 20.62
CA ASN A 37 -7.24 30.66 19.23
C ASN A 37 -6.81 29.21 18.98
N GLU A 38 -7.65 28.50 18.23
CA GLU A 38 -7.38 27.14 17.74
C GLU A 38 -6.55 27.25 16.45
N ILE A 39 -5.32 26.71 16.44
CA ILE A 39 -4.45 26.70 15.28
C ILE A 39 -4.24 25.26 14.82
N VAL A 40 -4.57 25.00 13.57
CA VAL A 40 -4.37 23.69 12.93
C VAL A 40 -3.00 23.67 12.26
N LYS A 41 -2.05 22.89 12.78
CA LYS A 41 -0.72 22.72 12.17
C LYS A 41 -0.63 21.37 11.46
N PRO A 42 -0.17 21.36 10.20
CA PRO A 42 0.09 20.10 9.50
C PRO A 42 1.29 19.38 10.10
N HIS A 43 1.11 18.14 10.50
CA HIS A 43 2.18 17.26 11.00
C HIS A 43 2.39 16.12 10.03
N SER A 44 3.65 15.73 9.81
CA SER A 44 4.00 14.69 8.84
C SER A 44 4.68 13.52 9.57
N HIS A 45 4.08 12.35 9.48
CA HIS A 45 4.59 11.11 10.09
C HIS A 45 5.09 10.15 9.02
N ASN A 46 6.22 9.52 9.29
CA ASN A 46 6.67 8.37 8.52
C ASN A 46 6.06 7.12 9.15
N VAL A 47 5.37 6.35 8.35
CA VAL A 47 4.65 5.17 8.78
C VAL A 47 5.16 3.98 7.99
N PHE A 48 5.56 2.93 8.70
CA PHE A 48 5.82 1.62 8.12
C PHE A 48 4.50 0.84 8.06
N ASP A 49 4.22 0.26 6.93
CA ASP A 49 2.96 -0.40 6.65
C ASP A 49 3.22 -1.79 6.06
N LEU A 50 2.54 -2.79 6.59
CA LEU A 50 2.64 -4.19 6.20
C LEU A 50 1.26 -4.70 5.80
N ASP A 51 1.07 -4.91 4.51
CA ASP A 51 -0.18 -5.39 3.93
C ASP A 51 -0.14 -6.85 3.50
N LEU A 52 -1.24 -7.52 3.70
CA LEU A 52 -1.60 -8.73 2.99
C LEU A 52 -2.59 -8.38 1.89
N ASN A 53 -2.26 -8.74 0.67
CA ASN A 53 -3.08 -8.47 -0.51
C ASN A 53 -3.56 -9.78 -1.14
N ILE A 54 -4.82 -9.81 -1.56
CA ILE A 54 -5.39 -10.89 -2.35
C ILE A 54 -6.00 -10.27 -3.60
N GLY A 55 -5.68 -10.80 -4.76
CA GLY A 55 -6.14 -10.19 -5.99
C GLY A 55 -6.28 -11.11 -7.18
N GLY A 56 -6.84 -10.54 -8.22
CA GLY A 56 -6.92 -11.11 -9.56
C GLY A 56 -5.95 -10.42 -10.50
N GLN A 57 -5.41 -11.17 -11.43
CA GLN A 57 -4.49 -10.68 -12.47
C GLN A 57 -4.75 -11.37 -13.81
N LEU A 58 -4.42 -10.67 -14.90
CA LEU A 58 -4.50 -11.20 -16.25
C LEU A 58 -3.13 -11.06 -16.94
N PRO A 59 -2.27 -12.09 -16.89
CA PRO A 59 -0.95 -12.00 -17.52
C PRO A 59 -1.06 -12.08 -19.04
N VAL A 60 -0.58 -11.06 -19.72
CA VAL A 60 -0.49 -11.00 -21.19
C VAL A 60 0.99 -11.06 -21.56
N LYS A 61 1.36 -12.12 -22.29
CA LYS A 61 2.76 -12.31 -22.73
C LYS A 61 3.10 -11.35 -23.88
N CYS A 62 4.16 -10.57 -23.68
CA CYS A 62 4.68 -9.64 -24.68
C CYS A 62 6.20 -9.90 -24.86
N GLY A 63 6.55 -10.88 -25.69
CA GLY A 63 7.96 -11.30 -25.86
C GLY A 63 8.54 -11.89 -24.58
N PRO A 64 9.67 -11.36 -24.06
CA PRO A 64 10.32 -11.86 -22.84
C PRO A 64 9.66 -11.34 -21.54
N ILE A 65 8.75 -10.40 -21.66
CA ILE A 65 8.05 -9.78 -20.53
C ILE A 65 6.56 -10.14 -20.54
N TYR A 66 5.94 -9.96 -19.37
CA TYR A 66 4.50 -10.06 -19.19
C TYR A 66 3.96 -8.70 -18.77
N LEU A 67 2.87 -8.27 -19.40
CA LEU A 67 2.03 -7.17 -18.94
C LEU A 67 0.88 -7.77 -18.14
N VAL A 68 0.74 -7.36 -16.90
CA VAL A 68 -0.21 -7.97 -15.96
C VAL A 68 -1.10 -6.90 -15.37
N PRO A 69 -2.22 -6.56 -15.99
CA PRO A 69 -3.25 -5.80 -15.30
C PRO A 69 -3.77 -6.59 -14.10
N TYR A 70 -3.97 -5.89 -12.98
CA TYR A 70 -4.39 -6.49 -11.72
C TYR A 70 -5.40 -5.64 -10.97
N ALA A 71 -6.18 -6.31 -10.13
CA ALA A 71 -6.99 -5.69 -9.08
C ALA A 71 -6.86 -6.52 -7.81
N LYS A 72 -6.68 -5.84 -6.67
CA LYS A 72 -6.46 -6.49 -5.37
C LYS A 72 -7.19 -5.77 -4.25
N ILE A 73 -7.62 -6.53 -3.26
CA ILE A 73 -7.98 -6.04 -1.94
C ILE A 73 -6.78 -6.16 -1.01
N LEU A 74 -6.66 -5.27 -0.09
CA LEU A 74 -5.54 -5.21 0.84
C LEU A 74 -6.06 -4.96 2.26
N GLY A 75 -5.31 -5.46 3.22
CA GLY A 75 -5.54 -5.22 4.63
C GLY A 75 -4.24 -5.45 5.38
N GLY A 76 -3.94 -4.57 6.32
CA GLY A 76 -2.67 -4.60 7.00
C GLY A 76 -2.63 -3.91 8.33
N LEU A 77 -1.41 -3.74 8.78
CA LEU A 77 -1.05 -3.06 10.02
C LEU A 77 -0.02 -2.00 9.68
N TYR A 78 -0.26 -0.80 10.18
CA TYR A 78 0.70 0.27 10.05
C TYR A 78 1.27 0.69 11.40
N PHE A 79 2.55 1.04 11.41
CA PHE A 79 3.33 1.39 12.59
C PHE A 79 4.07 2.71 12.34
N GLY A 80 3.87 3.67 13.22
CA GLY A 80 4.60 4.93 13.22
C GLY A 80 5.00 5.31 14.64
N SER A 81 5.78 6.38 14.81
CA SER A 81 6.21 6.85 16.13
C SER A 81 5.03 7.18 17.06
N ASP A 82 3.96 7.71 16.49
CA ASP A 82 2.77 8.16 17.22
C ASP A 82 1.47 7.64 16.60
N LEU A 83 1.56 6.67 15.69
CA LEU A 83 0.44 6.23 14.88
C LEU A 83 0.56 4.74 14.57
N THR A 84 -0.25 3.95 15.24
CA THR A 84 -0.35 2.50 15.00
C THR A 84 -1.80 2.13 14.81
N GLY A 85 -2.08 1.27 13.85
CA GLY A 85 -3.45 0.88 13.57
C GLY A 85 -3.57 -0.17 12.47
N ILE A 86 -4.79 -0.35 12.02
CA ILE A 86 -5.13 -1.22 10.90
C ILE A 86 -5.49 -0.38 9.67
N ASP A 87 -5.22 -0.93 8.52
CA ASP A 87 -5.75 -0.41 7.27
C ASP A 87 -6.40 -1.50 6.41
N TYR A 88 -7.19 -1.05 5.48
CA TYR A 88 -7.83 -1.89 4.48
C TYR A 88 -8.19 -1.06 3.25
N GLY A 89 -8.23 -1.71 2.10
CA GLY A 89 -8.52 -0.99 0.88
C GLY A 89 -8.49 -1.85 -0.36
N PHE A 90 -8.26 -1.19 -1.47
CA PHE A 90 -8.16 -1.82 -2.78
C PHE A 90 -7.03 -1.20 -3.58
N GLY A 91 -6.50 -1.96 -4.52
CA GLY A 91 -5.51 -1.48 -5.48
C GLY A 91 -5.82 -2.02 -6.88
N THR A 92 -5.48 -1.25 -7.88
CA THR A 92 -5.55 -1.66 -9.27
C THR A 92 -4.42 -1.02 -10.06
N GLY A 93 -3.96 -1.69 -11.09
CA GLY A 93 -2.84 -1.16 -11.89
C GLY A 93 -2.34 -2.12 -12.94
N VAL A 94 -1.15 -1.85 -13.39
CA VAL A 94 -0.43 -2.68 -14.36
C VAL A 94 0.95 -3.02 -13.81
N GLU A 95 1.32 -4.26 -13.95
CA GLU A 95 2.62 -4.81 -13.61
C GLU A 95 3.36 -5.20 -14.87
N ILE A 96 4.65 -4.97 -14.89
CA ILE A 96 5.57 -5.48 -15.87
C ILE A 96 6.41 -6.54 -15.17
N ALA A 97 6.31 -7.80 -15.61
CA ALA A 97 7.04 -8.91 -15.03
C ALA A 97 8.02 -9.51 -16.04
N TYR A 98 9.23 -9.79 -15.58
CA TYR A 98 10.27 -10.48 -16.34
C TYR A 98 10.56 -11.83 -15.70
N LYS A 99 10.47 -12.89 -16.52
CA LYS A 99 10.74 -14.26 -16.07
C LYS A 99 12.23 -14.55 -16.11
N PHE A 100 12.83 -14.94 -14.98
CA PHE A 100 14.26 -15.27 -14.89
C PHE A 100 14.54 -16.71 -14.47
N GLY A 101 13.53 -17.48 -14.18
CA GLY A 101 13.65 -18.90 -13.80
C GLY A 101 12.42 -19.70 -14.21
N TYR A 102 12.29 -20.90 -13.68
CA TYR A 102 11.17 -21.78 -14.05
C TYR A 102 9.80 -21.20 -13.62
N GLN A 103 9.72 -20.68 -12.39
CA GLN A 103 8.52 -20.06 -11.85
C GLN A 103 8.79 -18.68 -11.23
N ASN A 104 10.00 -18.14 -11.39
CA ASN A 104 10.43 -16.93 -10.73
C ASN A 104 10.33 -15.72 -11.66
N TYR A 105 9.80 -14.63 -11.14
CA TYR A 105 9.66 -13.37 -11.85
C TYR A 105 10.17 -12.21 -10.97
N VAL A 106 10.82 -11.26 -11.61
CA VAL A 106 10.98 -9.90 -11.06
C VAL A 106 9.89 -9.04 -11.67
N PHE A 107 9.25 -8.23 -10.87
CA PHE A 107 8.22 -7.35 -11.36
C PHE A 107 8.36 -5.91 -10.84
N ALA A 108 7.87 -4.98 -11.64
CA ALA A 108 7.62 -3.61 -11.24
C ALA A 108 6.18 -3.27 -11.59
N ASN A 109 5.48 -2.62 -10.69
CA ASN A 109 4.11 -2.20 -10.97
C ASN A 109 3.88 -0.72 -10.68
N ILE A 110 2.93 -0.16 -11.41
CA ILE A 110 2.36 1.15 -11.18
C ILE A 110 0.85 0.98 -11.08
N GLY A 111 0.27 1.57 -10.05
CA GLY A 111 -1.16 1.44 -9.83
C GLY A 111 -1.71 2.56 -8.97
N TYR A 112 -3.02 2.47 -8.77
CA TYR A 112 -3.74 3.32 -7.85
C TYR A 112 -4.15 2.50 -6.62
N ILE A 113 -3.90 3.03 -5.45
CA ILE A 113 -4.28 2.43 -4.18
C ILE A 113 -5.20 3.38 -3.42
N GLY A 114 -6.30 2.84 -2.92
CA GLY A 114 -7.19 3.50 -1.99
C GLY A 114 -7.22 2.72 -0.68
N LYS A 115 -6.76 3.33 0.41
CA LYS A 115 -6.71 2.73 1.74
C LYS A 115 -7.49 3.57 2.75
N ARG A 116 -8.16 2.90 3.66
CA ARG A 116 -8.74 3.51 4.85
C ARG A 116 -7.94 3.08 6.08
N MET A 117 -7.34 4.05 6.76
CA MET A 117 -6.53 3.83 7.96
C MET A 117 -7.38 4.09 9.21
N LYS A 118 -7.33 3.16 10.17
CA LYS A 118 -7.98 3.27 11.47
C LYS A 118 -6.92 3.15 12.56
N PRO A 119 -6.62 4.20 13.32
CA PRO A 119 -5.72 4.14 14.46
C PRO A 119 -6.33 3.31 15.61
N PHE A 120 -5.47 2.68 16.41
CA PHE A 120 -5.90 1.94 17.60
C PHE A 120 -6.19 2.86 18.80
N ASP A 121 -5.47 4.00 18.88
CA ASP A 121 -5.66 4.98 19.95
C ASP A 121 -6.31 6.26 19.42
N ASP A 122 -7.55 6.52 19.89
CA ASP A 122 -8.34 7.67 19.49
C ASP A 122 -8.18 8.88 20.44
N GLU A 123 -7.50 8.74 21.60
CA GLU A 123 -7.59 9.72 22.69
C GLU A 123 -6.65 10.92 22.54
N GLU A 124 -5.47 10.80 21.98
CA GLU A 124 -4.52 11.91 21.83
C GLU A 124 -4.58 12.64 20.49
N PHE A 125 -4.99 11.94 19.46
CA PHE A 125 -5.20 12.50 18.14
C PHE A 125 -6.65 12.21 17.76
N ARG A 126 -7.48 13.21 17.59
CA ARG A 126 -8.80 13.09 16.96
C ARG A 126 -8.68 12.71 15.48
N LEU A 127 -7.95 11.63 15.22
CA LEU A 127 -7.78 11.04 13.90
C LEU A 127 -9.04 10.22 13.58
N LYS A 128 -10.04 10.88 13.08
CA LYS A 128 -11.07 10.21 12.29
C LYS A 128 -10.37 9.35 11.25
N SER A 129 -10.88 8.15 10.99
CA SER A 129 -10.37 7.27 9.94
C SER A 129 -10.02 8.06 8.68
N LYS A 130 -8.75 8.02 8.26
CA LYS A 130 -8.27 8.77 7.10
C LYS A 130 -8.26 7.87 5.88
N THR A 131 -8.82 8.36 4.80
CA THR A 131 -8.69 7.71 3.50
C THR A 131 -7.46 8.26 2.80
N LEU A 132 -6.53 7.38 2.47
CA LEU A 132 -5.38 7.66 1.62
C LEU A 132 -5.64 7.07 0.25
N SER A 133 -5.45 7.87 -0.77
CA SER A 133 -5.56 7.40 -2.15
C SER A 133 -4.50 8.07 -3.02
N GLY A 134 -3.97 7.33 -3.97
CA GLY A 134 -2.96 7.87 -4.86
C GLY A 134 -2.22 6.82 -5.68
N LEU A 135 -1.25 7.30 -6.44
CA LEU A 135 -0.35 6.45 -7.20
C LEU A 135 0.61 5.72 -6.27
N ALA A 136 0.78 4.44 -6.52
CA ALA A 136 1.74 3.58 -5.85
C ALA A 136 2.66 2.93 -6.86
N PHE A 137 3.92 2.81 -6.47
CA PHE A 137 4.94 2.09 -7.21
C PHE A 137 5.46 0.97 -6.34
N SER A 138 5.57 -0.24 -6.87
CA SER A 138 6.21 -1.34 -6.18
C SER A 138 7.14 -2.13 -7.09
N ILE A 139 8.15 -2.69 -6.47
CA ILE A 139 9.04 -3.68 -7.09
C ILE A 139 9.01 -4.92 -6.22
N GLY A 140 9.18 -6.07 -6.83
CA GLY A 140 9.15 -7.32 -6.05
C GLY A 140 9.55 -8.54 -6.85
N VAL A 141 9.42 -9.66 -6.17
CA VAL A 141 9.66 -10.99 -6.72
C VAL A 141 8.40 -11.85 -6.55
N SER A 142 8.16 -12.70 -7.54
CA SER A 142 7.08 -13.69 -7.53
C SER A 142 7.67 -15.06 -7.76
N PHE A 143 7.16 -16.07 -7.04
CA PHE A 143 7.53 -17.49 -7.15
C PHE A 143 6.30 -18.38 -7.18
#